data_65e2fa6a0286e1ab5fa6e6ba1bc6da7e
#
_entry.id   65e2fa6a0286e1ab5fa6e6ba1bc6da7e
#
_cell.length_a   1.000
_cell.length_b   1.000
_cell.length_c   1.000
_cell.angle_alpha   90.00
_cell.angle_beta   90.00
_cell.angle_gamma   90.00
#
_symmetry.space_group_name_H-M   'P 1'
#
loop_
_entity.id
_entity.type
_entity.pdbx_description
1 polymer ?
#
loop_
_entity_poly.entity_id
_entity_poly.type
_entity_poly.pdbx_seq_one_letter_code
_entity_poly.pdbx_strand_id
1 'polypeptide(L)'
;MAHQFAELMFTQSVKAAQEQYGSRARLEHFTAMAGPNDELTEREAGFIAERDTFYMATVNEDGWPYVQHRGGPPGFLKVLGPKSLAYADFRGNAQLVSVGNVSSNDRVSLILMDYPNRRRLKILGHMRVESSGTDLPEYVAKVERTVYIDVVAFDWNCPQYITQRYTESEFALR
;
A
#
# COMPACT_ATOMS: atom_id res chain seq x y z
N MET A 1 0.89 -22.12 5.58
CA MET A 1 0.77 -21.52 4.23
C MET A 1 1.97 -20.61 4.03
N ALA A 2 2.47 -20.48 2.81
CA ALA A 2 3.65 -19.66 2.53
C ALA A 2 3.31 -18.16 2.69
N HIS A 3 4.32 -17.35 3.05
CA HIS A 3 4.21 -15.90 3.17
C HIS A 3 4.08 -15.27 1.78
N GLN A 4 2.86 -14.93 1.37
CA GLN A 4 2.53 -14.54 0.00
C GLN A 4 3.36 -13.34 -0.52
N PHE A 5 3.60 -12.35 0.33
CA PHE A 5 4.44 -11.21 -0.05
C PHE A 5 5.88 -11.64 -0.41
N ALA A 6 6.44 -12.56 0.38
CA ALA A 6 7.80 -13.08 0.11
C ALA A 6 7.83 -13.96 -1.15
N GLU A 7 6.79 -14.75 -1.39
CA GLU A 7 6.67 -15.55 -2.61
C GLU A 7 6.71 -14.67 -3.87
N LEU A 8 5.99 -13.55 -3.85
CA LEU A 8 5.94 -12.61 -4.97
C LEU A 8 7.24 -11.81 -5.11
N MET A 9 7.83 -11.36 -4.00
CA MET A 9 8.93 -10.40 -4.04
C MET A 9 10.33 -11.03 -3.99
N PHE A 10 10.47 -12.26 -3.48
CA PHE A 10 11.74 -12.97 -3.45
C PHE A 10 11.98 -13.75 -4.74
N THR A 11 12.13 -13.01 -5.84
CA THR A 11 12.49 -13.54 -7.16
C THR A 11 13.87 -14.23 -7.12
N GLN A 12 14.23 -14.93 -8.19
CA GLN A 12 15.55 -15.56 -8.30
C GLN A 12 16.69 -14.56 -8.08
N SER A 13 16.61 -13.38 -8.67
CA SER A 13 17.62 -12.32 -8.50
C SER A 13 17.67 -11.80 -7.06
N VAL A 14 16.52 -11.65 -6.40
CA VAL A 14 16.45 -11.25 -4.99
C VAL A 14 17.04 -12.33 -4.09
N LYS A 15 16.73 -13.60 -4.32
CA LYS A 15 17.31 -14.73 -3.57
C LYS A 15 18.84 -14.80 -3.73
N ALA A 16 19.35 -14.63 -4.95
CA ALA A 16 20.80 -14.56 -5.20
C ALA A 16 21.47 -13.41 -4.42
N ALA A 17 20.84 -12.23 -4.40
CA ALA A 17 21.36 -11.11 -3.60
C ALA A 17 21.33 -11.41 -2.10
N GLN A 18 20.25 -12.06 -1.60
CA GLN A 18 20.16 -12.47 -0.20
C GLN A 18 21.26 -13.49 0.19
N GLU A 19 21.63 -14.38 -0.71
CA GLU A 19 22.76 -15.32 -0.54
C GLU A 19 24.07 -14.56 -0.50
N GLN A 20 24.32 -13.72 -1.49
CA GLN A 20 25.54 -12.90 -1.58
C GLN A 20 25.79 -12.05 -0.33
N TYR A 21 24.73 -11.47 0.26
CA TYR A 21 24.81 -10.61 1.44
C TYR A 21 24.51 -11.34 2.76
N GLY A 22 24.36 -12.67 2.74
CA GLY A 22 24.26 -13.52 3.94
C GLY A 22 22.93 -13.44 4.69
N SER A 23 21.85 -12.96 4.05
CA SER A 23 20.53 -12.84 4.71
C SER A 23 19.57 -13.98 4.37
N ARG A 24 19.87 -14.84 3.38
CA ARG A 24 18.95 -15.82 2.82
C ARG A 24 18.38 -16.78 3.86
N ALA A 25 19.23 -17.47 4.63
CA ALA A 25 18.81 -18.47 5.60
C ALA A 25 17.89 -17.89 6.69
N ARG A 26 18.21 -16.68 7.18
CA ARG A 26 17.36 -15.98 8.17
C ARG A 26 15.99 -15.62 7.60
N LEU A 27 15.94 -15.10 6.36
CA LEU A 27 14.69 -14.71 5.72
C LEU A 27 13.84 -15.92 5.35
N GLU A 28 14.45 -17.01 4.94
CA GLU A 28 13.76 -18.26 4.67
C GLU A 28 13.10 -18.85 5.94
N HIS A 29 13.83 -18.87 7.05
CA HIS A 29 13.28 -19.26 8.33
C HIS A 29 12.12 -18.35 8.77
N PHE A 30 12.29 -17.03 8.65
CA PHE A 30 11.24 -16.06 8.99
C PHE A 30 9.97 -16.27 8.16
N THR A 31 10.10 -16.43 6.85
CA THR A 31 8.93 -16.61 5.95
C THR A 31 8.23 -17.95 6.15
N ALA A 32 8.97 -18.99 6.56
CA ALA A 32 8.40 -20.30 6.89
C ALA A 32 7.53 -20.26 8.17
N MET A 33 7.85 -19.36 9.11
CA MET A 33 7.13 -19.20 10.39
C MET A 33 6.03 -18.15 10.33
N ALA A 34 6.05 -17.26 9.34
CA ALA A 34 5.07 -16.20 9.19
C ALA A 34 3.75 -16.73 8.59
N GLY A 35 2.66 -16.00 8.85
CA GLY A 35 1.36 -16.27 8.22
C GLY A 35 1.36 -15.93 6.73
N PRO A 36 0.26 -16.22 6.02
CA PRO A 36 0.16 -16.02 4.58
C PRO A 36 0.21 -14.53 4.17
N ASN A 37 -0.23 -13.61 5.02
CA ASN A 37 -0.26 -12.17 4.78
C ASN A 37 -0.93 -11.79 3.44
N ASP A 38 -2.03 -12.43 3.12
CA ASP A 38 -2.82 -12.23 1.90
C ASP A 38 -4.25 -11.72 2.18
N GLU A 39 -4.65 -11.68 3.46
CA GLU A 39 -5.93 -11.16 3.92
C GLU A 39 -5.71 -10.16 5.05
N LEU A 40 -6.25 -8.95 4.88
CA LEU A 40 -6.20 -7.90 5.90
C LEU A 40 -7.03 -8.33 7.11
N THR A 41 -6.44 -8.26 8.28
CA THR A 41 -7.11 -8.50 9.56
C THR A 41 -7.56 -7.19 10.19
N GLU A 42 -8.19 -7.25 11.37
CA GLU A 42 -8.53 -6.05 12.16
C GLU A 42 -7.32 -5.17 12.46
N ARG A 43 -6.14 -5.77 12.59
CA ARG A 43 -4.88 -5.06 12.81
C ARG A 43 -4.51 -4.16 11.62
N GLU A 44 -4.56 -4.70 10.42
CA GLU A 44 -4.26 -3.95 9.19
C GLU A 44 -5.37 -2.92 8.92
N ALA A 45 -6.63 -3.30 9.10
CA ALA A 45 -7.77 -2.42 8.92
C ALA A 45 -7.74 -1.22 9.87
N GLY A 46 -7.45 -1.44 11.15
CA GLY A 46 -7.28 -0.37 12.14
C GLY A 46 -6.11 0.56 11.81
N PHE A 47 -4.97 -0.02 11.39
CA PHE A 47 -3.83 0.78 10.95
C PHE A 47 -4.17 1.65 9.72
N ILE A 48 -4.85 1.10 8.72
CA ILE A 48 -5.24 1.82 7.50
C ILE A 48 -6.23 2.94 7.83
N ALA A 49 -7.20 2.68 8.69
CA ALA A 49 -8.23 3.66 9.08
C ALA A 49 -7.68 4.92 9.76
N GLU A 50 -6.51 4.85 10.36
CA GLU A 50 -5.84 6.00 10.99
C GLU A 50 -4.98 6.81 10.01
N ARG A 51 -4.75 6.33 8.79
CA ARG A 51 -3.86 7.01 7.83
C ARG A 51 -4.61 8.05 7.02
N ASP A 52 -3.96 9.20 6.87
CA ASP A 52 -4.38 10.34 6.04
C ASP A 52 -3.61 10.40 4.72
N THR A 53 -2.60 9.56 4.56
CA THR A 53 -1.75 9.50 3.37
C THR A 53 -1.25 8.09 3.08
N PHE A 54 -0.98 7.84 1.79
CA PHE A 54 -0.14 6.72 1.34
C PHE A 54 0.59 7.09 0.04
N TYR A 55 1.61 6.33 -0.28
CA TYR A 55 2.29 6.39 -1.57
C TYR A 55 1.97 5.14 -2.36
N MET A 56 1.71 5.32 -3.65
CA MET A 56 1.36 4.23 -4.55
C MET A 56 2.27 4.22 -5.76
N ALA A 57 2.87 3.07 -6.03
CA ALA A 57 3.64 2.83 -7.23
C ALA A 57 2.79 2.11 -8.28
N THR A 58 2.96 2.53 -9.53
CA THR A 58 2.48 1.88 -10.76
C THR A 58 3.63 1.77 -11.74
N VAL A 59 3.50 0.98 -12.79
CA VAL A 59 4.53 0.80 -13.82
C VAL A 59 3.91 1.05 -15.19
N ASN A 60 4.56 1.87 -16.02
CA ASN A 60 4.09 2.14 -17.38
C ASN A 60 4.42 0.99 -18.37
N GLU A 61 3.95 1.12 -19.58
CA GLU A 61 4.15 0.12 -20.66
C GLU A 61 5.63 -0.16 -20.96
N ASP A 62 6.51 0.84 -20.80
CA ASP A 62 7.94 0.72 -21.01
C ASP A 62 8.71 0.17 -19.78
N GLY A 63 8.00 -0.15 -18.69
CA GLY A 63 8.59 -0.69 -17.48
C GLY A 63 9.09 0.37 -16.48
N TRP A 64 8.86 1.67 -16.71
CA TRP A 64 9.25 2.71 -15.77
C TRP A 64 8.31 2.75 -14.56
N PRO A 65 8.85 2.68 -13.33
CA PRO A 65 8.05 2.85 -12.12
C PRO A 65 7.68 4.32 -11.93
N TYR A 66 6.45 4.55 -11.52
CA TYR A 66 5.93 5.85 -11.12
C TYR A 66 5.38 5.78 -9.70
N VAL A 67 5.71 6.76 -8.87
CA VAL A 67 5.22 6.84 -7.48
C VAL A 67 4.43 8.13 -7.32
N GLN A 68 3.24 8.01 -6.74
CA GLN A 68 2.36 9.14 -6.44
C GLN A 68 1.92 9.12 -4.98
N HIS A 69 1.94 10.30 -4.36
CA HIS A 69 1.30 10.55 -3.08
C HIS A 69 -0.22 10.59 -3.25
N ARG A 70 -0.92 9.98 -2.32
CA ARG A 70 -2.38 10.06 -2.15
C ARG A 70 -2.66 10.51 -0.73
N GLY A 71 -3.59 11.45 -0.57
CA GLY A 71 -3.96 11.99 0.74
C GLY A 71 -5.43 12.35 0.82
N GLY A 72 -5.93 12.37 2.05
CA GLY A 72 -7.31 12.69 2.38
C GLY A 72 -7.49 12.78 3.91
N PRO A 73 -8.71 12.90 4.41
CA PRO A 73 -8.95 12.77 5.84
C PRO A 73 -8.54 11.39 6.35
N PRO A 74 -8.20 11.22 7.64
CA PRO A 74 -7.90 9.90 8.19
C PRO A 74 -8.96 8.86 7.80
N GLY A 75 -8.52 7.70 7.33
CA GLY A 75 -9.40 6.65 6.85
C GLY A 75 -10.01 6.87 5.47
N PHE A 76 -9.48 7.81 4.66
CA PHE A 76 -9.93 7.99 3.27
C PHE A 76 -9.67 6.74 2.40
N LEU A 77 -8.64 5.95 2.71
CA LEU A 77 -8.47 4.61 2.15
C LEU A 77 -9.37 3.65 2.93
N LYS A 78 -10.44 3.20 2.31
CA LYS A 78 -11.45 2.32 2.92
C LYS A 78 -11.05 0.87 2.79
N VAL A 79 -11.17 0.11 3.88
CA VAL A 79 -11.09 -1.36 3.86
C VAL A 79 -12.52 -1.87 3.66
N LEU A 80 -12.80 -2.45 2.49
CA LEU A 80 -14.13 -2.97 2.15
C LEU A 80 -14.28 -4.44 2.53
N GLY A 81 -13.18 -5.13 2.78
CA GLY A 81 -13.12 -6.53 3.15
C GLY A 81 -11.69 -7.02 3.28
N PRO A 82 -11.48 -8.29 3.60
CA PRO A 82 -10.14 -8.84 3.84
C PRO A 82 -9.17 -8.68 2.66
N LYS A 83 -9.69 -8.59 1.45
CA LYS A 83 -8.90 -8.48 0.21
C LYS A 83 -9.27 -7.27 -0.65
N SER A 84 -9.98 -6.29 -0.10
CA SER A 84 -10.47 -5.18 -0.91
C SER A 84 -10.30 -3.83 -0.21
N LEU A 85 -9.66 -2.92 -0.92
CA LEU A 85 -9.52 -1.51 -0.55
C LEU A 85 -10.18 -0.62 -1.60
N ALA A 86 -10.64 0.57 -1.19
CA ALA A 86 -11.10 1.58 -2.11
C ALA A 86 -10.77 2.99 -1.62
N TYR A 87 -10.58 3.91 -2.56
CA TYR A 87 -10.50 5.34 -2.26
C TYR A 87 -11.13 6.18 -3.37
N ALA A 88 -11.58 7.37 -3.01
CA ALA A 88 -12.06 8.35 -3.96
C ALA A 88 -10.89 9.08 -4.63
N ASP A 89 -10.90 9.11 -5.97
CA ASP A 89 -9.94 9.87 -6.77
C ASP A 89 -10.57 11.22 -7.16
N PHE A 90 -9.99 12.29 -6.61
CA PHE A 90 -10.45 13.65 -6.82
C PHE A 90 -9.82 14.26 -8.07
N ARG A 91 -10.45 15.32 -8.55
CA ARG A 91 -9.87 16.10 -9.62
C ARG A 91 -8.54 16.71 -9.17
N GLY A 92 -7.45 16.17 -9.71
CA GLY A 92 -6.09 16.66 -9.50
C GLY A 92 -5.61 17.50 -10.69
N ASN A 93 -4.32 17.40 -11.00
CA ASN A 93 -3.67 18.08 -12.13
C ASN A 93 -3.98 17.45 -13.50
N ALA A 94 -4.86 16.49 -13.57
CA ALA A 94 -5.31 15.77 -14.78
C ALA A 94 -4.19 15.04 -15.57
N GLN A 95 -3.04 14.77 -14.97
CA GLN A 95 -1.98 13.99 -15.64
C GLN A 95 -2.37 12.52 -15.85
N LEU A 96 -3.22 11.97 -14.99
CA LEU A 96 -3.79 10.60 -15.10
C LEU A 96 -2.75 9.48 -15.23
N VAL A 97 -1.50 9.71 -14.83
CA VAL A 97 -0.41 8.74 -15.03
C VAL A 97 -0.73 7.39 -14.42
N SER A 98 -1.16 7.34 -13.14
CA SER A 98 -1.52 6.05 -12.52
C SER A 98 -2.72 5.39 -13.21
N VAL A 99 -3.70 6.16 -13.64
CA VAL A 99 -4.89 5.65 -14.37
C VAL A 99 -4.50 5.07 -15.72
N GLY A 100 -3.62 5.75 -16.45
CA GLY A 100 -3.08 5.27 -17.72
C GLY A 100 -2.24 3.98 -17.52
N ASN A 101 -1.34 3.98 -16.54
CA ASN A 101 -0.48 2.82 -16.29
C ASN A 101 -1.28 1.55 -16.01
N VAL A 102 -2.34 1.63 -15.19
CA VAL A 102 -3.11 0.45 -14.80
C VAL A 102 -3.98 -0.11 -15.93
N SER A 103 -4.17 0.62 -17.02
CA SER A 103 -4.86 0.07 -18.21
C SER A 103 -4.03 -1.00 -18.92
N SER A 104 -2.70 -0.96 -18.78
CA SER A 104 -1.77 -1.94 -19.37
C SER A 104 -1.17 -2.88 -18.30
N ASN A 105 -0.99 -2.42 -17.07
CA ASN A 105 -0.45 -3.18 -15.96
C ASN A 105 -1.14 -2.77 -14.65
N ASP A 106 -2.09 -3.56 -14.22
CA ASP A 106 -2.94 -3.30 -13.06
C ASP A 106 -2.26 -3.51 -11.71
N ARG A 107 -1.00 -4.02 -11.70
CA ARG A 107 -0.25 -4.24 -10.46
C ARG A 107 0.17 -2.93 -9.82
N VAL A 108 -0.11 -2.83 -8.52
CA VAL A 108 0.25 -1.66 -7.72
C VAL A 108 0.95 -2.09 -6.43
N SER A 109 1.78 -1.19 -5.92
CA SER A 109 2.39 -1.33 -4.60
C SER A 109 2.10 -0.06 -3.79
N LEU A 110 1.55 -0.24 -2.59
CA LEU A 110 1.29 0.84 -1.66
C LEU A 110 2.25 0.78 -0.48
N ILE A 111 2.60 1.96 0.04
CA ILE A 111 3.26 2.08 1.34
C ILE A 111 2.52 3.11 2.19
N LEU A 112 2.09 2.68 3.37
CA LEU A 112 1.43 3.50 4.37
C LEU A 112 2.40 3.69 5.55
N MET A 113 2.50 4.93 6.05
CA MET A 113 3.46 5.29 7.09
C MET A 113 2.76 5.80 8.34
N ASP A 114 3.21 5.32 9.50
CA ASP A 114 2.95 5.87 10.80
C ASP A 114 4.29 6.36 11.37
N TYR A 115 4.62 7.62 11.07
CA TYR A 115 5.90 8.21 11.47
C TYR A 115 6.06 8.33 12.99
N PRO A 116 5.03 8.75 13.76
CA PRO A 116 5.13 8.82 15.20
C PRO A 116 5.52 7.49 15.87
N ASN A 117 4.96 6.38 15.39
CA ASN A 117 5.17 5.05 15.96
C ASN A 117 6.20 4.22 15.19
N ARG A 118 6.84 4.79 14.16
CA ARG A 118 7.81 4.11 13.29
C ARG A 118 7.28 2.80 12.70
N ARG A 119 6.04 2.83 12.22
CA ARG A 119 5.38 1.67 11.61
C ARG A 119 5.16 1.93 10.13
N ARG A 120 5.24 0.90 9.32
CA ARG A 120 4.90 0.95 7.91
C ARG A 120 4.30 -0.35 7.44
N LEU A 121 3.26 -0.24 6.64
CA LEU A 121 2.58 -1.34 5.98
C LEU A 121 2.80 -1.20 4.48
N LYS A 122 3.25 -2.27 3.83
CA LYS A 122 3.29 -2.38 2.37
C LYS A 122 2.16 -3.29 1.92
N ILE A 123 1.51 -2.93 0.82
CA ILE A 123 0.44 -3.73 0.23
C ILE A 123 0.73 -3.90 -1.26
N LEU A 124 0.61 -5.11 -1.76
CA LEU A 124 0.61 -5.43 -3.18
C LEU A 124 -0.82 -5.77 -3.60
N GLY A 125 -1.22 -5.30 -4.77
CA GLY A 125 -2.58 -5.55 -5.26
C GLY A 125 -2.75 -5.29 -6.74
N HIS A 126 -3.95 -5.55 -7.21
CA HIS A 126 -4.42 -5.19 -8.54
C HIS A 126 -5.38 -4.01 -8.45
N MET A 127 -5.14 -2.98 -9.23
CA MET A 127 -5.93 -1.76 -9.24
C MET A 127 -6.92 -1.75 -10.40
N ARG A 128 -8.16 -1.34 -10.12
CA ARG A 128 -9.16 -1.02 -11.13
C ARG A 128 -9.79 0.34 -10.84
N VAL A 129 -10.24 1.02 -11.88
CA VAL A 129 -10.80 2.37 -11.81
C VAL A 129 -12.22 2.36 -12.35
N GLU A 130 -13.15 2.92 -11.61
CA GLU A 130 -14.55 3.09 -12.03
C GLU A 130 -14.90 4.58 -12.14
N SER A 131 -15.47 4.96 -13.28
CA SER A 131 -15.75 6.36 -13.62
C SER A 131 -17.10 6.89 -13.12
N SER A 132 -17.94 6.07 -12.49
CA SER A 132 -19.26 6.47 -11.99
C SER A 132 -19.26 6.70 -10.50
N GLY A 133 -20.00 7.73 -10.09
CA GLY A 133 -20.08 8.30 -8.75
C GLY A 133 -19.98 7.32 -7.60
N THR A 134 -19.31 7.75 -6.58
CA THR A 134 -18.98 6.92 -5.42
C THR A 134 -20.20 6.75 -4.52
N ASP A 135 -20.49 5.51 -4.17
CA ASP A 135 -21.25 5.17 -2.96
C ASP A 135 -20.39 5.23 -1.69
N LEU A 136 -19.18 5.84 -1.80
CA LEU A 136 -18.31 6.05 -0.64
C LEU A 136 -18.79 7.31 0.11
N PRO A 137 -19.30 7.19 1.33
CA PRO A 137 -19.79 8.34 2.08
C PRO A 137 -18.65 9.29 2.48
N GLU A 138 -18.98 10.59 2.59
CA GLU A 138 -18.20 11.61 3.30
C GLU A 138 -17.10 12.37 2.52
N TYR A 139 -17.31 12.71 1.24
CA TYR A 139 -16.36 13.64 0.60
C TYR A 139 -17.00 14.98 0.24
N VAL A 140 -16.39 16.09 0.70
CA VAL A 140 -16.79 17.46 0.38
C VAL A 140 -16.40 17.86 -1.05
N ALA A 141 -15.39 17.18 -1.63
CA ALA A 141 -14.89 17.46 -2.97
C ALA A 141 -15.57 16.56 -4.01
N LYS A 142 -15.65 17.05 -5.25
CA LYS A 142 -16.19 16.29 -6.37
C LYS A 142 -15.31 15.09 -6.67
N VAL A 143 -15.82 13.89 -6.41
CA VAL A 143 -15.19 12.63 -6.78
C VAL A 143 -15.37 12.41 -8.29
N GLU A 144 -14.27 12.15 -8.99
CA GLU A 144 -14.31 11.85 -10.42
C GLU A 144 -14.34 10.34 -10.70
N ARG A 145 -13.64 9.59 -9.86
CA ARG A 145 -13.49 8.13 -9.99
C ARG A 145 -13.43 7.47 -8.63
N THR A 146 -13.83 6.22 -8.59
CA THR A 146 -13.49 5.33 -7.47
C THR A 146 -12.38 4.40 -7.91
N VAL A 147 -11.36 4.30 -7.09
CA VAL A 147 -10.26 3.35 -7.27
C VAL A 147 -10.46 2.22 -6.29
N TYR A 148 -10.45 0.99 -6.81
CA TYR A 148 -10.46 -0.23 -6.03
C TYR A 148 -9.12 -0.92 -6.15
N ILE A 149 -8.68 -1.58 -5.07
CA ILE A 149 -7.45 -2.36 -5.02
C ILE A 149 -7.79 -3.73 -4.44
N ASP A 150 -7.63 -4.76 -5.26
CA ASP A 150 -7.74 -6.13 -4.82
C ASP A 150 -6.40 -6.56 -4.22
N VAL A 151 -6.38 -6.76 -2.90
CA VAL A 151 -5.16 -7.06 -2.13
C VAL A 151 -4.69 -8.47 -2.45
N VAL A 152 -3.44 -8.59 -2.82
CA VAL A 152 -2.78 -9.88 -3.09
C VAL A 152 -1.90 -10.30 -1.92
N ALA A 153 -1.17 -9.35 -1.35
CA ALA A 153 -0.29 -9.60 -0.21
C ALA A 153 0.06 -8.31 0.53
N PHE A 154 0.46 -8.44 1.78
CA PHE A 154 1.00 -7.33 2.55
C PHE A 154 2.20 -7.75 3.40
N ASP A 155 2.97 -6.76 3.86
CA ASP A 155 4.12 -6.98 4.73
C ASP A 155 4.33 -5.81 5.70
N TRP A 156 4.59 -6.15 6.98
CA TRP A 156 5.01 -5.22 8.01
C TRP A 156 6.53 -5.14 8.07
N ASN A 157 7.08 -3.97 7.79
CA ASN A 157 8.52 -3.81 7.80
C ASN A 157 9.07 -3.35 9.15
N CYS A 158 10.36 -3.67 9.34
CA CYS A 158 11.16 -3.21 10.48
C CYS A 158 11.05 -1.68 10.67
N PRO A 159 10.92 -1.19 11.92
CA PRO A 159 10.85 0.24 12.25
C PRO A 159 12.19 0.97 12.08
N GLN A 160 13.28 0.23 11.84
CA GLN A 160 14.63 0.77 11.75
C GLN A 160 14.73 1.86 10.68
N TYR A 161 15.39 2.98 11.02
CA TYR A 161 15.62 4.15 10.16
C TYR A 161 14.36 4.95 9.76
N ILE A 162 13.18 4.69 10.33
CA ILE A 162 12.04 5.58 10.19
C ILE A 162 12.25 6.77 11.11
N THR A 163 12.52 7.95 10.54
CA THR A 163 12.59 9.20 11.31
C THR A 163 11.22 9.54 11.83
N GLN A 164 11.09 9.70 13.16
CA GLN A 164 9.83 10.12 13.75
C GLN A 164 9.47 11.53 13.31
N ARG A 165 8.22 11.73 12.97
CA ARG A 165 7.61 13.01 12.60
C ARG A 165 6.26 13.08 13.27
N TYR A 166 5.85 14.27 13.66
CA TYR A 166 4.61 14.53 14.36
C TYR A 166 3.89 15.68 13.69
N THR A 167 2.58 15.59 13.62
CA THR A 167 1.72 16.76 13.37
C THR A 167 1.71 17.65 14.62
N GLU A 168 1.25 18.89 14.48
CA GLU A 168 1.12 19.82 15.63
C GLU A 168 0.21 19.24 16.72
N SER A 169 -0.89 18.60 16.32
CA SER A 169 -1.83 17.96 17.25
C SER A 169 -1.21 16.77 17.98
N GLU A 170 -0.47 15.92 17.30
CA GLU A 170 0.23 14.78 17.91
C GLU A 170 1.34 15.23 18.86
N PHE A 171 2.02 16.33 18.53
CA PHE A 171 3.05 16.89 19.37
C PHE A 171 2.46 17.52 20.64
N ALA A 172 1.31 18.16 20.55
CA ALA A 172 0.61 18.77 21.72
C ALA A 172 0.09 17.74 22.74
N LEU A 173 -0.06 16.48 22.35
CA LEU A 173 -0.52 15.39 23.22
C LEU A 173 0.63 14.65 23.95
N ARG A 174 1.87 15.09 23.79
CA ARG A 174 3.08 14.50 24.41
C ARG A 174 3.50 15.26 25.66
#